data_1fee52979729ef43684a2e2ba0ffde52
#
_entry.id   1fee52979729ef43684a2e2ba0ffde52
#
_cell.length_a   1.000
_cell.length_b   1.000
_cell.length_c   1.000
_cell.angle_alpha   90.00
_cell.angle_beta   90.00
_cell.angle_gamma   90.00
#
_symmetry.space_group_name_H-M   'P 1'
#
loop_
_entity.id
_entity.type
_entity.pdbx_description
1 polymer ?
#
loop_
_entity_poly.entity_id
_entity_poly.type
_entity_poly.pdbx_seq_one_letter_code
_entity_poly.pdbx_strand_id
1 'polypeptide(L)'
;MSFKSAKNYERKLRMALAGTPKSGKTWTALTIAHALAGPNGRVAVIDTENASAAKYAEFFPPFDVSDLEKYNPDEYVKEILEAERLGYDILIIDSLSHAWNGPGGLLEYKDQLANSGKAGMNGYTAWSQATPKHTRLMHTITHSKMHIIVTMRSKVEYVLETNDKGRATPVRVGLAPIQRDETEYEFDIMGMLDKSHNMSIEGSRCPTLDNRIISKDEDIVEILKAWLAGEPAPERMITGDQIARIRKGYMLLGKQAPELDGITYEGANKHIEELTAEYKASKQPKAS
;
A
#
# COMPACT_ATOMS: atom_id res chain seq x y z
N MET A 1 4.78 -32.03 -12.51
CA MET A 1 4.52 -30.58 -12.72
C MET A 1 5.04 -30.22 -14.09
N SER A 2 4.23 -29.59 -14.93
CA SER A 2 4.68 -29.12 -16.25
C SER A 2 4.92 -27.60 -16.18
N PHE A 3 5.99 -27.14 -16.80
CA PHE A 3 6.24 -25.71 -17.00
C PHE A 3 5.13 -25.11 -17.86
N LYS A 4 4.64 -23.92 -17.50
CA LYS A 4 3.67 -23.15 -18.26
C LYS A 4 4.30 -21.82 -18.67
N SER A 5 3.87 -21.26 -19.80
CA SER A 5 4.29 -19.92 -20.19
C SER A 5 3.86 -18.91 -19.12
N ALA A 6 4.75 -17.99 -18.72
CA ALA A 6 4.45 -16.96 -17.74
C ALA A 6 3.27 -16.06 -18.16
N LYS A 7 3.00 -15.91 -19.46
CA LYS A 7 1.85 -15.16 -19.98
C LYS A 7 0.49 -15.84 -19.70
N ASN A 8 0.50 -17.13 -19.37
CA ASN A 8 -0.72 -17.90 -19.14
C ASN A 8 -1.12 -17.97 -17.65
N TYR A 9 -0.47 -17.23 -16.79
CA TYR A 9 -0.85 -17.11 -15.39
C TYR A 9 -1.83 -15.97 -15.19
N GLU A 10 -2.97 -16.25 -14.58
CA GLU A 10 -3.87 -15.21 -14.09
C GLU A 10 -3.18 -14.47 -12.94
N ARG A 11 -3.09 -13.15 -13.06
CA ARG A 11 -2.43 -12.30 -12.08
C ARG A 11 -3.47 -11.70 -11.15
N LYS A 12 -3.31 -11.95 -9.87
CA LYS A 12 -4.14 -11.35 -8.81
C LYS A 12 -3.29 -10.39 -7.99
N LEU A 13 -3.78 -9.19 -7.77
CA LEU A 13 -3.10 -8.16 -6.98
C LEU A 13 -2.92 -8.61 -5.53
N ARG A 14 -1.71 -8.41 -5.00
CA ARG A 14 -1.39 -8.46 -3.57
C ARG A 14 -0.83 -7.10 -3.19
N MET A 15 -1.65 -6.27 -2.55
CA MET A 15 -1.26 -4.90 -2.21
C MET A 15 -1.36 -4.68 -0.72
N ALA A 16 -0.34 -4.03 -0.16
CA ALA A 16 -0.33 -3.61 1.23
C ALA A 16 -0.29 -2.09 1.33
N LEU A 17 -1.15 -1.53 2.18
CA LEU A 17 -1.26 -0.10 2.46
C LEU A 17 -0.97 0.14 3.93
N ALA A 18 0.19 0.70 4.26
CA ALA A 18 0.54 1.06 5.62
C ALA A 18 0.41 2.57 5.86
N GLY A 19 0.32 2.97 7.11
CA GLY A 19 0.28 4.38 7.45
C GLY A 19 -0.25 4.64 8.86
N THR A 20 -0.08 5.89 9.30
CA THR A 20 -0.55 6.35 10.60
C THR A 20 -2.09 6.38 10.67
N PRO A 21 -2.67 6.49 11.88
CA PRO A 21 -4.12 6.66 12.00
C PRO A 21 -4.62 7.85 11.18
N LYS A 22 -5.76 7.67 10.49
CA LYS A 22 -6.41 8.69 9.64
C LYS A 22 -5.60 9.13 8.41
N SER A 23 -4.64 8.33 7.95
CA SER A 23 -3.92 8.57 6.69
C SER A 23 -4.70 8.17 5.43
N GLY A 24 -5.94 7.65 5.55
CA GLY A 24 -6.79 7.31 4.41
C GLY A 24 -6.68 5.85 3.94
N LYS A 25 -6.01 4.94 4.66
CA LYS A 25 -5.80 3.53 4.25
C LYS A 25 -7.08 2.83 3.78
N THR A 26 -8.11 2.82 4.63
CA THR A 26 -9.40 2.18 4.33
C THR A 26 -10.07 2.80 3.10
N TRP A 27 -10.07 4.14 3.00
CA TRP A 27 -10.60 4.85 1.84
C TRP A 27 -9.87 4.48 0.56
N THR A 28 -8.54 4.53 0.57
CA THR A 28 -7.71 4.17 -0.59
C THR A 28 -7.91 2.70 -0.98
N ALA A 29 -7.99 1.78 0.01
CA ALA A 29 -8.26 0.38 -0.25
C ALA A 29 -9.62 0.17 -0.94
N LEU A 30 -10.68 0.82 -0.45
CA LEU A 30 -12.02 0.75 -1.05
C LEU A 30 -12.04 1.36 -2.46
N THR A 31 -11.39 2.51 -2.66
CA THR A 31 -11.28 3.15 -3.98
C THR A 31 -10.64 2.21 -5.00
N ILE A 32 -9.48 1.64 -4.67
CA ILE A 32 -8.77 0.71 -5.56
C ILE A 32 -9.59 -0.57 -5.78
N ALA A 33 -10.18 -1.12 -4.71
CA ALA A 33 -10.97 -2.34 -4.78
C ALA A 33 -12.17 -2.19 -5.73
N HIS A 34 -13.00 -1.16 -5.54
CA HIS A 34 -14.18 -0.97 -6.40
C HIS A 34 -13.82 -0.69 -7.85
N ALA A 35 -12.76 0.08 -8.08
CA ALA A 35 -12.31 0.39 -9.42
C ALA A 35 -11.72 -0.83 -10.16
N LEU A 36 -11.04 -1.74 -9.44
CA LEU A 36 -10.56 -3.02 -10.00
C LEU A 36 -11.70 -4.02 -10.21
N ALA A 37 -12.64 -4.11 -9.27
CA ALA A 37 -13.79 -5.02 -9.37
C ALA A 37 -14.70 -4.64 -10.54
N GLY A 38 -14.76 -3.36 -10.88
CA GLY A 38 -15.67 -2.86 -11.91
C GLY A 38 -17.14 -2.88 -11.46
N PRO A 39 -18.08 -2.57 -12.38
CA PRO A 39 -19.48 -2.32 -12.02
C PRO A 39 -20.24 -3.54 -11.50
N ASN A 40 -19.81 -4.75 -11.83
CA ASN A 40 -20.47 -6.00 -11.44
C ASN A 40 -19.64 -6.83 -10.47
N GLY A 41 -18.43 -6.38 -10.12
CA GLY A 41 -17.56 -7.12 -9.22
C GLY A 41 -17.96 -6.95 -7.76
N ARG A 42 -17.69 -7.99 -6.96
CA ARG A 42 -18.06 -8.08 -5.56
C ARG A 42 -16.86 -7.81 -4.67
N VAL A 43 -17.02 -6.89 -3.73
CA VAL A 43 -16.00 -6.51 -2.76
C VAL A 43 -16.41 -6.95 -1.37
N ALA A 44 -15.49 -7.56 -0.62
CA ALA A 44 -15.66 -7.87 0.79
C ALA A 44 -14.54 -7.24 1.63
N VAL A 45 -14.85 -6.98 2.89
CA VAL A 45 -13.93 -6.43 3.89
C VAL A 45 -13.93 -7.32 5.12
N ILE A 46 -12.78 -7.82 5.54
CA ILE A 46 -12.57 -8.32 6.90
C ILE A 46 -12.18 -7.11 7.74
N ASP A 47 -13.08 -6.67 8.62
CA ASP A 47 -12.88 -5.49 9.47
C ASP A 47 -12.46 -5.92 10.88
N THR A 48 -11.36 -5.35 11.36
CA THR A 48 -10.86 -5.52 12.72
C THR A 48 -10.72 -4.19 13.47
N GLU A 49 -11.21 -3.10 12.84
CA GLU A 49 -11.14 -1.73 13.31
C GLU A 49 -12.51 -1.23 13.82
N ASN A 50 -13.32 -2.13 14.44
CA ASN A 50 -14.63 -1.83 15.03
C ASN A 50 -15.64 -1.26 13.99
N ALA A 51 -15.93 -2.00 12.96
CA ALA A 51 -16.83 -1.62 11.88
C ALA A 51 -16.45 -0.26 11.23
N SER A 52 -15.15 0.00 11.14
CA SER A 52 -14.62 1.23 10.55
C SER A 52 -14.95 1.34 9.07
N ALA A 53 -14.86 0.23 8.33
CA ALA A 53 -15.16 0.17 6.91
C ALA A 53 -16.64 0.46 6.62
N ALA A 54 -17.57 -0.03 7.45
CA ALA A 54 -19.00 0.19 7.27
C ALA A 54 -19.40 1.68 7.30
N LYS A 55 -18.62 2.55 7.94
CA LYS A 55 -18.84 4.00 7.94
C LYS A 55 -18.68 4.66 6.57
N TYR A 56 -18.12 3.94 5.62
CA TYR A 56 -17.92 4.42 4.24
C TYR A 56 -18.99 3.90 3.28
N ALA A 57 -20.00 3.13 3.75
CA ALA A 57 -21.02 2.52 2.91
C ALA A 57 -21.79 3.51 2.03
N GLU A 58 -22.00 4.75 2.51
CA GLU A 58 -22.70 5.80 1.76
C GLU A 58 -21.83 6.43 0.63
N PHE A 59 -20.53 6.18 0.62
CA PHE A 59 -19.58 6.82 -0.31
C PHE A 59 -19.09 5.88 -1.41
N PHE A 60 -19.35 4.58 -1.29
CA PHE A 60 -18.89 3.56 -2.22
C PHE A 60 -20.03 2.68 -2.72
N PRO A 61 -19.87 2.00 -3.87
CA PRO A 61 -20.79 0.94 -4.27
C PRO A 61 -20.92 -0.11 -3.16
N PRO A 62 -22.00 -0.93 -3.14
CA PRO A 62 -22.21 -1.93 -2.10
C PRO A 62 -21.00 -2.86 -1.92
N PHE A 63 -20.63 -3.12 -0.67
CA PHE A 63 -19.63 -4.09 -0.26
C PHE A 63 -20.07 -4.79 1.03
N ASP A 64 -19.61 -6.00 1.24
CA ASP A 64 -19.95 -6.80 2.41
C ASP A 64 -18.83 -6.72 3.46
N VAL A 65 -19.18 -6.76 4.74
CA VAL A 65 -18.23 -6.64 5.86
C VAL A 65 -18.37 -7.85 6.77
N SER A 66 -17.25 -8.48 7.10
CA SER A 66 -17.12 -9.46 8.18
C SER A 66 -16.36 -8.82 9.34
N ASP A 67 -17.05 -8.61 10.48
CA ASP A 67 -16.44 -8.11 11.71
C ASP A 67 -15.73 -9.25 12.43
N LEU A 68 -14.41 -9.16 12.54
CA LEU A 68 -13.59 -10.17 13.20
C LEU A 68 -13.35 -9.79 14.67
N GLU A 69 -13.93 -10.55 15.59
CA GLU A 69 -13.80 -10.31 17.04
C GLU A 69 -12.49 -10.84 17.65
N LYS A 70 -11.92 -11.90 17.04
CA LYS A 70 -10.68 -12.56 17.47
C LYS A 70 -9.64 -12.47 16.38
N TYR A 71 -8.49 -11.95 16.73
CA TYR A 71 -7.44 -11.65 15.75
C TYR A 71 -6.41 -12.77 15.58
N ASN A 72 -6.78 -14.00 15.93
CA ASN A 72 -5.94 -15.17 15.67
C ASN A 72 -5.78 -15.37 14.15
N PRO A 73 -4.57 -15.61 13.64
CA PRO A 73 -4.33 -15.85 12.21
C PRO A 73 -5.23 -16.91 11.57
N ASP A 74 -5.65 -17.94 12.33
CA ASP A 74 -6.55 -18.97 11.80
C ASP A 74 -7.96 -18.44 11.51
N GLU A 75 -8.46 -17.44 12.23
CA GLU A 75 -9.76 -16.81 11.93
C GLU A 75 -9.67 -16.00 10.63
N TYR A 76 -8.59 -15.26 10.41
CA TYR A 76 -8.38 -14.59 9.10
C TYR A 76 -8.35 -15.61 7.95
N VAL A 77 -7.62 -16.74 8.12
CA VAL A 77 -7.58 -17.79 7.11
C VAL A 77 -8.99 -18.30 6.79
N LYS A 78 -9.81 -18.52 7.81
CA LYS A 78 -11.20 -18.98 7.64
C LYS A 78 -12.05 -17.97 6.87
N GLU A 79 -11.98 -16.69 7.23
CA GLU A 79 -12.73 -15.62 6.55
C GLU A 79 -12.26 -15.42 5.09
N ILE A 80 -10.95 -15.50 4.82
CA ILE A 80 -10.42 -15.44 3.45
C ILE A 80 -10.97 -16.57 2.60
N LEU A 81 -10.93 -17.81 3.11
CA LEU A 81 -11.43 -18.97 2.40
C LEU A 81 -12.96 -18.91 2.21
N GLU A 82 -13.70 -18.38 3.17
CA GLU A 82 -15.14 -18.18 3.04
C GLU A 82 -15.48 -17.10 1.99
N ALA A 83 -14.76 -15.98 1.97
CA ALA A 83 -14.92 -14.97 0.93
C ALA A 83 -14.64 -15.54 -0.47
N GLU A 84 -13.59 -16.36 -0.60
CA GLU A 84 -13.28 -17.05 -1.86
C GLU A 84 -14.40 -18.04 -2.28
N ARG A 85 -14.94 -18.79 -1.32
CA ARG A 85 -16.06 -19.73 -1.54
C ARG A 85 -17.33 -19.01 -1.98
N LEU A 86 -17.60 -17.82 -1.44
CA LEU A 86 -18.74 -16.97 -1.78
C LEU A 86 -18.58 -16.23 -3.11
N GLY A 87 -17.40 -16.31 -3.74
CA GLY A 87 -17.13 -15.75 -5.06
C GLY A 87 -16.98 -14.24 -5.07
N TYR A 88 -16.31 -13.68 -4.05
CA TYR A 88 -15.87 -12.29 -4.12
C TYR A 88 -14.70 -12.15 -5.07
N ASP A 89 -14.62 -11.02 -5.77
CA ASP A 89 -13.54 -10.71 -6.69
C ASP A 89 -12.35 -10.08 -5.96
N ILE A 90 -12.65 -9.27 -4.95
CA ILE A 90 -11.67 -8.55 -4.16
C ILE A 90 -11.98 -8.65 -2.68
N LEU A 91 -10.96 -8.89 -1.88
CA LEU A 91 -11.01 -8.89 -0.43
C LEU A 91 -10.08 -7.82 0.12
N ILE A 92 -10.61 -7.00 1.02
CA ILE A 92 -9.84 -6.06 1.83
C ILE A 92 -9.68 -6.65 3.23
N ILE A 93 -8.49 -6.59 3.82
CA ILE A 93 -8.24 -6.96 5.22
C ILE A 93 -7.82 -5.68 5.97
N ASP A 94 -8.71 -5.13 6.78
CA ASP A 94 -8.52 -3.89 7.52
C ASP A 94 -8.65 -4.11 9.05
N SER A 95 -7.55 -4.39 9.76
CA SER A 95 -6.17 -4.38 9.32
C SER A 95 -5.45 -5.72 9.59
N LEU A 96 -4.44 -6.03 8.78
CA LEU A 96 -3.58 -7.21 8.99
C LEU A 96 -2.71 -7.08 10.27
N SER A 97 -2.47 -5.85 10.76
CA SER A 97 -1.67 -5.62 11.98
C SER A 97 -2.24 -6.28 13.23
N HIS A 98 -3.57 -6.43 13.31
CA HIS A 98 -4.18 -7.10 14.47
C HIS A 98 -3.91 -8.61 14.48
N ALA A 99 -3.72 -9.26 13.34
CA ALA A 99 -3.29 -10.67 13.30
C ALA A 99 -1.90 -10.86 13.95
N TRP A 100 -1.09 -9.80 14.00
CA TRP A 100 0.23 -9.78 14.61
C TRP A 100 0.15 -9.42 16.10
N ASN A 101 -0.31 -8.21 16.42
CA ASN A 101 -0.23 -7.62 17.76
C ASN A 101 -1.59 -7.25 18.39
N GLY A 102 -2.70 -7.60 17.77
CA GLY A 102 -4.04 -7.42 18.36
C GLY A 102 -4.36 -8.48 19.43
N PRO A 103 -5.46 -8.30 20.19
CA PRO A 103 -5.94 -9.29 21.15
C PRO A 103 -6.19 -10.66 20.49
N GLY A 104 -5.58 -11.71 21.04
CA GLY A 104 -5.59 -13.05 20.44
C GLY A 104 -4.70 -13.21 19.21
N GLY A 105 -3.96 -12.16 18.79
CA GLY A 105 -3.02 -12.20 17.69
C GLY A 105 -1.79 -13.06 17.96
N LEU A 106 -0.89 -13.12 16.98
CA LEU A 106 0.22 -14.07 17.01
C LEU A 106 1.20 -13.84 18.16
N LEU A 107 1.48 -12.57 18.50
CA LEU A 107 2.39 -12.26 19.61
C LEU A 107 1.81 -12.74 20.95
N GLU A 108 0.54 -12.46 21.21
CA GLU A 108 -0.13 -12.92 22.43
C GLU A 108 -0.19 -14.45 22.48
N TYR A 109 -0.52 -15.11 21.38
CA TYR A 109 -0.51 -16.57 21.28
C TYR A 109 0.89 -17.15 21.59
N LYS A 110 1.95 -16.57 21.04
CA LYS A 110 3.33 -16.96 21.34
C LYS A 110 3.67 -16.78 22.83
N ASP A 111 3.24 -15.66 23.44
CA ASP A 111 3.51 -15.39 24.86
C ASP A 111 2.72 -16.33 25.78
N GLN A 112 1.48 -16.67 25.44
CA GLN A 112 0.70 -17.69 26.15
C GLN A 112 1.37 -19.07 26.12
N LEU A 113 1.93 -19.45 24.96
CA LEU A 113 2.70 -20.68 24.84
C LEU A 113 3.96 -20.65 25.72
N ALA A 114 4.73 -19.56 25.65
CA ALA A 114 5.96 -19.40 26.43
C ALA A 114 5.72 -19.51 27.93
N ASN A 115 4.59 -19.00 28.40
CA ASN A 115 4.19 -18.96 29.83
C ASN A 115 3.30 -20.15 30.23
N SER A 116 3.12 -21.16 29.37
CA SER A 116 2.22 -22.29 29.62
C SER A 116 2.68 -23.26 30.70
N GLY A 117 3.90 -23.13 31.21
CA GLY A 117 4.49 -24.07 32.19
C GLY A 117 4.86 -25.44 31.61
N LYS A 118 4.68 -25.67 30.31
CA LYS A 118 5.06 -26.93 29.64
C LYS A 118 6.57 -27.06 29.61
N ALA A 119 7.09 -28.26 29.93
CA ALA A 119 8.52 -28.55 29.89
C ALA A 119 9.11 -28.24 28.49
N GLY A 120 10.22 -27.51 28.48
CA GLY A 120 10.90 -27.11 27.24
C GLY A 120 10.28 -25.91 26.50
N MET A 121 9.14 -25.37 26.96
CA MET A 121 8.51 -24.20 26.39
C MET A 121 9.10 -22.92 26.97
N ASN A 122 9.53 -22.01 26.11
CA ASN A 122 10.07 -20.70 26.45
C ASN A 122 9.81 -19.71 25.30
N GLY A 123 10.25 -18.45 25.42
CA GLY A 123 10.05 -17.43 24.42
C GLY A 123 10.60 -17.78 23.02
N TYR A 124 11.66 -18.58 22.94
CA TYR A 124 12.23 -19.01 21.66
C TYR A 124 11.48 -20.22 21.08
N THR A 125 11.27 -21.27 21.90
CA THR A 125 10.61 -22.50 21.41
C THR A 125 9.12 -22.29 21.08
N ALA A 126 8.47 -21.29 21.68
CA ALA A 126 7.09 -20.93 21.36
C ALA A 126 6.91 -20.52 19.88
N TRP A 127 7.93 -19.95 19.26
CA TRP A 127 7.91 -19.61 17.83
C TRP A 127 7.76 -20.81 16.92
N SER A 128 8.21 -22.00 17.32
CA SER A 128 7.99 -23.22 16.53
C SER A 128 6.53 -23.53 16.28
N GLN A 129 5.63 -23.11 17.20
CA GLN A 129 4.18 -23.27 17.06
C GLN A 129 3.49 -22.01 16.50
N ALA A 130 4.01 -20.83 16.78
CA ALA A 130 3.44 -19.56 16.31
C ALA A 130 3.75 -19.29 14.82
N THR A 131 4.99 -19.53 14.38
CA THR A 131 5.41 -19.30 12.99
C THR A 131 4.54 -20.03 11.95
N PRO A 132 4.18 -21.32 12.12
CA PRO A 132 3.32 -22.01 11.14
C PRO A 132 1.96 -21.35 10.94
N LYS A 133 1.38 -20.71 11.97
CA LYS A 133 0.12 -19.98 11.85
C LYS A 133 0.29 -18.72 10.97
N HIS A 134 1.36 -17.97 11.18
CA HIS A 134 1.69 -16.82 10.33
C HIS A 134 1.93 -17.25 8.88
N THR A 135 2.77 -18.28 8.67
CA THR A 135 3.06 -18.80 7.34
C THR A 135 1.79 -19.25 6.62
N ARG A 136 0.86 -19.92 7.33
CA ARG A 136 -0.42 -20.32 6.75
C ARG A 136 -1.27 -19.12 6.34
N LEU A 137 -1.35 -18.07 7.17
CA LEU A 137 -2.06 -16.85 6.83
C LEU A 137 -1.48 -16.18 5.58
N MET A 138 -0.16 -15.98 5.55
CA MET A 138 0.52 -15.38 4.39
C MET A 138 0.35 -16.23 3.14
N HIS A 139 0.48 -17.55 3.25
CA HIS A 139 0.22 -18.46 2.15
C HIS A 139 -1.23 -18.34 1.63
N THR A 140 -2.22 -18.23 2.52
CA THR A 140 -3.63 -18.07 2.12
C THR A 140 -3.85 -16.74 1.40
N ILE A 141 -3.25 -15.66 1.88
CA ILE A 141 -3.30 -14.34 1.22
C ILE A 141 -2.67 -14.42 -0.18
N THR A 142 -1.46 -14.95 -0.29
CA THR A 142 -0.68 -14.94 -1.54
C THR A 142 -1.23 -15.86 -2.60
N HIS A 143 -1.91 -16.95 -2.21
CA HIS A 143 -2.45 -17.97 -3.13
C HIS A 143 -3.96 -17.86 -3.39
N SER A 144 -4.63 -16.86 -2.81
CA SER A 144 -6.06 -16.65 -3.06
C SER A 144 -6.36 -16.34 -4.53
N LYS A 145 -7.54 -16.75 -4.99
CA LYS A 145 -8.06 -16.45 -6.33
C LYS A 145 -8.67 -15.06 -6.45
N MET A 146 -8.84 -14.36 -5.32
CA MET A 146 -9.28 -12.97 -5.27
C MET A 146 -8.09 -12.01 -5.39
N HIS A 147 -8.32 -10.77 -5.79
CA HIS A 147 -7.39 -9.68 -5.46
C HIS A 147 -7.44 -9.44 -3.96
N ILE A 148 -6.30 -9.25 -3.31
CA ILE A 148 -6.26 -8.95 -1.87
C ILE A 148 -5.50 -7.64 -1.63
N ILE A 149 -6.17 -6.74 -0.91
CA ILE A 149 -5.60 -5.49 -0.42
C ILE A 149 -5.61 -5.57 1.11
N VAL A 150 -4.46 -5.37 1.73
CA VAL A 150 -4.38 -5.32 3.19
C VAL A 150 -4.03 -3.92 3.66
N THR A 151 -4.60 -3.50 4.78
CA THR A 151 -4.11 -2.31 5.46
C THR A 151 -3.25 -2.73 6.65
N MET A 152 -2.27 -1.90 6.98
CA MET A 152 -1.42 -2.07 8.15
C MET A 152 -1.25 -0.75 8.90
N ARG A 153 -1.25 -0.83 10.21
CA ARG A 153 -0.84 0.29 11.06
C ARG A 153 0.67 0.48 10.93
N SER A 154 1.15 1.70 11.09
CA SER A 154 2.58 2.00 11.11
C SER A 154 3.03 2.52 12.47
N LYS A 155 4.30 2.25 12.78
CA LYS A 155 5.03 2.79 13.93
C LYS A 155 6.22 3.60 13.44
N VAL A 156 6.73 4.49 14.30
CA VAL A 156 8.00 5.16 14.03
C VAL A 156 9.12 4.13 14.11
N GLU A 157 9.95 4.11 13.10
CA GLU A 157 11.12 3.25 13.04
C GLU A 157 12.36 4.00 13.52
N TYR A 158 13.16 3.32 14.34
CA TYR A 158 14.43 3.82 14.86
C TYR A 158 15.52 2.81 14.55
N VAL A 159 16.64 3.29 14.05
CA VAL A 159 17.89 2.51 13.96
C VAL A 159 18.86 2.98 15.04
N LEU A 160 19.71 2.08 15.50
CA LEU A 160 20.79 2.43 16.41
C LEU A 160 22.02 2.86 15.59
N GLU A 161 22.33 4.14 15.62
CA GLU A 161 23.56 4.65 15.04
C GLU A 161 24.61 4.88 16.12
N THR A 162 25.87 4.56 15.81
CA THR A 162 26.98 4.83 16.72
C THR A 162 27.41 6.28 16.53
N ASN A 163 27.25 7.09 17.58
CA ASN A 163 27.69 8.48 17.56
C ASN A 163 29.23 8.58 17.65
N ASP A 164 29.77 9.78 17.45
CA ASP A 164 31.24 10.07 17.48
C ASP A 164 31.92 9.66 18.80
N LYS A 165 31.15 9.37 19.85
CA LYS A 165 31.64 8.92 21.17
C LYS A 165 31.51 7.42 21.35
N GLY A 166 31.23 6.65 20.27
CA GLY A 166 31.09 5.19 20.32
C GLY A 166 29.85 4.68 21.03
N ARG A 167 28.85 5.53 21.30
CA ARG A 167 27.58 5.14 21.96
C ARG A 167 26.49 4.94 20.93
N ALA A 168 25.75 3.83 21.04
CA ALA A 168 24.54 3.58 20.25
C ALA A 168 23.44 4.57 20.65
N THR A 169 22.94 5.33 19.67
CA THR A 169 21.90 6.32 19.84
C THR A 169 20.74 6.00 18.88
N PRO A 170 19.48 5.90 19.33
CA PRO A 170 18.36 5.67 18.42
C PRO A 170 18.11 6.90 17.53
N VAL A 171 18.18 6.70 16.22
CA VAL A 171 17.88 7.72 15.21
C VAL A 171 16.59 7.31 14.50
N ARG A 172 15.65 8.25 14.37
CA ARG A 172 14.41 8.04 13.63
C ARG A 172 14.71 7.99 12.13
N VAL A 173 14.36 6.89 11.47
CA VAL A 173 14.60 6.69 10.02
C VAL A 173 13.32 6.78 9.20
N GLY A 174 12.13 6.57 9.81
CA GLY A 174 10.89 6.61 9.04
C GLY A 174 9.68 6.05 9.77
N LEU A 175 8.81 5.43 9.00
CA LEU A 175 7.68 4.64 9.46
C LEU A 175 7.85 3.21 8.95
N ALA A 176 7.57 2.24 9.80
CA ALA A 176 7.51 0.84 9.42
C ALA A 176 6.12 0.26 9.70
N PRO A 177 5.63 -0.69 8.91
CA PRO A 177 4.36 -1.36 9.18
C PRO A 177 4.45 -2.16 10.49
N ILE A 178 3.32 -2.23 11.21
CA ILE A 178 3.20 -3.09 12.39
C ILE A 178 2.80 -4.48 11.92
N GLN A 179 3.79 -5.29 11.65
CA GLN A 179 3.67 -6.69 11.26
C GLN A 179 5.00 -7.40 11.58
N ARG A 180 5.07 -8.71 11.32
CA ARG A 180 6.31 -9.46 11.33
C ARG A 180 7.26 -8.90 10.29
N ASP A 181 8.54 -8.80 10.64
CA ASP A 181 9.57 -8.35 9.70
C ASP A 181 9.55 -9.21 8.43
N GLU A 182 9.90 -8.60 7.31
CA GLU A 182 9.92 -9.22 5.97
C GLU A 182 8.52 -9.54 5.37
N THR A 183 7.41 -9.22 6.05
CA THR A 183 6.05 -9.45 5.52
C THR A 183 5.78 -8.65 4.24
N GLU A 184 6.43 -7.53 4.05
CA GLU A 184 6.34 -6.68 2.85
C GLU A 184 6.76 -7.41 1.56
N TYR A 185 7.68 -8.39 1.63
CA TYR A 185 8.10 -9.18 0.46
C TYR A 185 6.99 -10.08 -0.11
N GLU A 186 5.95 -10.35 0.67
CA GLU A 186 4.81 -11.16 0.24
C GLU A 186 3.82 -10.41 -0.66
N PHE A 187 3.97 -9.07 -0.74
CA PHE A 187 3.09 -8.23 -1.53
C PHE A 187 3.74 -7.79 -2.85
N ASP A 188 2.91 -7.59 -3.87
CA ASP A 188 3.36 -7.06 -5.15
C ASP A 188 3.64 -5.56 -5.07
N ILE A 189 2.86 -4.86 -4.25
CA ILE A 189 2.97 -3.41 -4.07
C ILE A 189 2.82 -3.09 -2.59
N MET A 190 3.77 -2.31 -2.07
CA MET A 190 3.76 -1.77 -0.73
C MET A 190 3.65 -0.24 -0.80
N GLY A 191 2.54 0.31 -0.32
CA GLY A 191 2.29 1.75 -0.24
C GLY A 191 2.27 2.27 1.19
N MET A 192 2.98 3.37 1.46
CA MET A 192 2.96 4.07 2.74
C MET A 192 2.19 5.38 2.59
N LEU A 193 1.06 5.51 3.30
CA LEU A 193 0.23 6.71 3.27
C LEU A 193 0.65 7.71 4.36
N ASP A 194 0.79 8.96 3.96
CA ASP A 194 1.03 10.09 4.85
C ASP A 194 -0.29 10.74 5.33
N LYS A 195 -0.18 11.77 6.19
CA LYS A 195 -1.34 12.52 6.70
C LYS A 195 -2.03 13.40 5.65
N SER A 196 -1.37 13.68 4.54
CA SER A 196 -1.91 14.43 3.40
C SER A 196 -2.57 13.51 2.38
N HIS A 197 -2.65 12.21 2.71
CA HIS A 197 -3.20 11.14 1.88
C HIS A 197 -2.40 10.84 0.61
N ASN A 198 -1.14 11.26 0.54
CA ASN A 198 -0.23 10.80 -0.50
C ASN A 198 0.30 9.42 -0.15
N MET A 199 0.58 8.62 -1.16
CA MET A 199 1.09 7.26 -1.02
C MET A 199 2.48 7.15 -1.62
N SER A 200 3.51 6.97 -0.79
CA SER A 200 4.84 6.57 -1.24
C SER A 200 4.86 5.07 -1.54
N ILE A 201 5.29 4.69 -2.72
CA ILE A 201 5.48 3.29 -3.08
C ILE A 201 6.87 2.86 -2.59
N GLU A 202 6.89 2.06 -1.52
CA GLU A 202 8.12 1.57 -0.86
C GLU A 202 8.70 0.33 -1.57
N GLY A 203 7.88 -0.36 -2.36
CA GLY A 203 8.28 -1.48 -3.19
C GLY A 203 7.18 -1.87 -4.16
N SER A 204 7.56 -2.23 -5.39
CA SER A 204 6.59 -2.60 -6.42
C SER A 204 7.16 -3.60 -7.43
N ARG A 205 6.35 -4.65 -7.72
CA ARG A 205 6.57 -5.52 -8.89
C ARG A 205 5.97 -4.93 -10.17
N CYS A 206 5.20 -3.84 -10.07
CA CYS A 206 4.74 -3.04 -11.18
C CYS A 206 5.78 -1.95 -11.47
N PRO A 207 6.58 -2.06 -12.56
CA PRO A 207 7.70 -1.14 -12.80
C PRO A 207 7.26 0.32 -12.92
N THR A 208 6.05 0.57 -13.41
CA THR A 208 5.50 1.92 -13.59
C THR A 208 5.18 2.62 -12.27
N LEU A 209 5.01 1.86 -11.18
CA LEU A 209 4.71 2.40 -9.86
C LEU A 209 5.93 2.44 -8.94
N ASP A 210 7.03 1.77 -9.30
CA ASP A 210 8.19 1.66 -8.43
C ASP A 210 8.80 3.03 -8.10
N ASN A 211 9.13 3.25 -6.82
CA ASN A 211 9.71 4.49 -6.28
C ASN A 211 8.88 5.77 -6.55
N ARG A 212 7.56 5.65 -6.75
CA ARG A 212 6.70 6.82 -6.96
C ARG A 212 6.04 7.30 -5.69
N ILE A 213 5.77 8.60 -5.66
CA ILE A 213 4.83 9.22 -4.73
C ILE A 213 3.54 9.50 -5.52
N ILE A 214 2.47 8.87 -5.11
CA ILE A 214 1.14 8.99 -5.70
C ILE A 214 0.38 10.04 -4.88
N SER A 215 -0.06 11.11 -5.52
CA SER A 215 -0.91 12.11 -4.84
C SER A 215 -2.31 11.54 -4.61
N LYS A 216 -3.03 12.07 -3.63
CA LYS A 216 -4.40 11.66 -3.30
C LYS A 216 -5.39 11.74 -4.49
N ASP A 217 -5.09 12.61 -5.46
CA ASP A 217 -5.94 12.87 -6.63
C ASP A 217 -5.48 12.08 -7.86
N GLU A 218 -4.41 11.29 -7.75
CA GLU A 218 -3.87 10.48 -8.84
C GLU A 218 -4.53 9.09 -8.85
N ASP A 219 -5.15 8.75 -9.99
CA ASP A 219 -5.71 7.41 -10.20
C ASP A 219 -4.63 6.45 -10.71
N ILE A 220 -4.33 5.42 -9.92
CA ILE A 220 -3.38 4.36 -10.30
C ILE A 220 -4.07 3.11 -10.84
N VAL A 221 -5.40 3.09 -10.87
CA VAL A 221 -6.15 1.87 -11.16
C VAL A 221 -5.93 1.40 -12.59
N GLU A 222 -5.88 2.31 -13.55
CA GLU A 222 -5.61 1.94 -14.95
C GLU A 222 -4.19 1.37 -15.13
N ILE A 223 -3.22 1.88 -14.35
CA ILE A 223 -1.86 1.30 -14.31
C ILE A 223 -1.90 -0.11 -13.75
N LEU A 224 -2.64 -0.33 -12.66
CA LEU A 224 -2.80 -1.65 -12.04
C LEU A 224 -3.49 -2.64 -12.98
N LYS A 225 -4.58 -2.22 -13.65
CA LYS A 225 -5.30 -3.05 -14.63
C LYS A 225 -4.40 -3.47 -15.79
N ALA A 226 -3.71 -2.52 -16.41
CA ALA A 226 -2.79 -2.80 -17.51
C ALA A 226 -1.68 -3.75 -17.09
N TRP A 227 -1.06 -3.51 -15.92
CA TRP A 227 -0.01 -4.38 -15.38
C TRP A 227 -0.52 -5.80 -15.11
N LEU A 228 -1.70 -5.95 -14.50
CA LEU A 228 -2.31 -7.25 -14.23
C LEU A 228 -2.69 -7.98 -15.53
N ALA A 229 -3.17 -7.27 -16.54
CA ALA A 229 -3.45 -7.80 -17.87
C ALA A 229 -2.18 -8.17 -18.66
N GLY A 230 -1.01 -7.67 -18.23
CA GLY A 230 0.25 -7.81 -18.97
C GLY A 230 0.35 -6.90 -20.19
N GLU A 231 -0.39 -5.81 -20.15
CA GLU A 231 -0.44 -4.76 -21.17
C GLU A 231 0.55 -3.62 -20.83
N PRO A 232 0.96 -2.83 -21.81
CA PRO A 232 1.76 -1.64 -21.55
C PRO A 232 0.98 -0.68 -20.64
N ALA A 233 1.69 -0.04 -19.70
CA ALA A 233 1.09 0.94 -18.82
C ALA A 233 0.53 2.13 -19.66
N PRO A 234 -0.62 2.70 -19.26
CA PRO A 234 -1.13 3.90 -19.90
C PRO A 234 -0.14 5.05 -19.77
N GLU A 235 -0.12 5.92 -20.76
CA GLU A 235 0.73 7.10 -20.74
C GLU A 235 0.30 8.02 -19.60
N ARG A 236 1.26 8.40 -18.77
CA ARG A 236 1.00 9.26 -17.62
C ARG A 236 0.77 10.70 -18.09
N MET A 237 -0.41 11.24 -17.79
CA MET A 237 -0.76 12.61 -18.12
C MET A 237 -0.26 13.62 -17.08
N ILE A 238 -0.21 14.88 -17.49
CA ILE A 238 0.15 16.02 -16.65
C ILE A 238 -0.71 16.07 -15.38
N THR A 239 -0.10 16.37 -14.25
CA THR A 239 -0.78 16.51 -12.95
C THR A 239 -1.20 17.95 -12.67
N GLY A 240 -2.18 18.14 -11.78
CA GLY A 240 -2.62 19.47 -11.33
C GLY A 240 -1.47 20.31 -10.78
N ASP A 241 -0.54 19.71 -10.02
CA ASP A 241 0.65 20.38 -9.50
C ASP A 241 1.59 20.84 -10.61
N GLN A 242 1.79 20.03 -11.63
CA GLN A 242 2.62 20.40 -12.78
C GLN A 242 1.97 21.56 -13.56
N ILE A 243 0.63 21.51 -13.76
CA ILE A 243 -0.13 22.60 -14.38
C ILE A 243 0.08 23.90 -13.59
N ALA A 244 -0.07 23.85 -12.27
CA ALA A 244 0.13 25.02 -11.41
C ALA A 244 1.58 25.56 -11.48
N ARG A 245 2.58 24.67 -11.50
CA ARG A 245 4.00 25.07 -11.63
C ARG A 245 4.30 25.69 -12.98
N ILE A 246 3.78 25.12 -14.09
CA ILE A 246 3.95 25.68 -15.44
C ILE A 246 3.30 27.05 -15.52
N ARG A 247 2.03 27.19 -15.10
CA ARG A 247 1.34 28.51 -15.09
C ARG A 247 2.08 29.55 -14.28
N LYS A 248 2.60 29.17 -13.09
CA LYS A 248 3.44 30.05 -12.27
C LYS A 248 4.72 30.46 -12.97
N GLY A 249 5.39 29.54 -13.69
CA GLY A 249 6.59 29.84 -14.47
C GLY A 249 6.33 30.88 -15.56
N TYR A 250 5.26 30.72 -16.33
CA TYR A 250 4.84 31.70 -17.32
C TYR A 250 4.53 33.07 -16.73
N MET A 251 3.79 33.09 -15.61
CA MET A 251 3.48 34.31 -14.88
C MET A 251 4.76 35.07 -14.42
N LEU A 252 5.75 34.34 -13.90
CA LEU A 252 7.02 34.94 -13.46
C LEU A 252 7.86 35.51 -14.61
N LEU A 253 7.67 34.98 -15.81
CA LEU A 253 8.30 35.46 -17.05
C LEU A 253 7.49 36.57 -17.74
N GLY A 254 6.32 36.95 -17.21
CA GLY A 254 5.41 37.89 -17.84
C GLY A 254 4.78 37.39 -19.14
N LYS A 255 4.66 36.07 -19.31
CA LYS A 255 4.12 35.39 -20.48
C LYS A 255 2.76 34.78 -20.19
N GLN A 256 1.95 34.57 -21.22
CA GLN A 256 0.71 33.82 -21.15
C GLN A 256 1.01 32.32 -21.25
N ALA A 257 0.45 31.51 -20.35
CA ALA A 257 0.59 30.05 -20.42
C ALA A 257 -0.23 29.47 -21.59
N PRO A 258 0.30 28.48 -22.31
CA PRO A 258 -0.44 27.78 -23.35
C PRO A 258 -1.53 26.88 -22.77
N GLU A 259 -2.37 26.31 -23.64
CA GLU A 259 -3.18 25.16 -23.27
C GLU A 259 -2.28 23.96 -22.94
N LEU A 260 -2.62 23.26 -21.85
CA LEU A 260 -1.81 22.16 -21.31
C LEU A 260 -2.53 20.80 -21.43
N ASP A 261 -3.65 20.76 -22.13
CA ASP A 261 -4.41 19.53 -22.36
C ASP A 261 -3.63 18.57 -23.26
N GLY A 262 -3.66 17.28 -22.93
CA GLY A 262 -2.95 16.25 -23.71
C GLY A 262 -1.43 16.19 -23.51
N ILE A 263 -0.87 16.97 -22.58
CA ILE A 263 0.57 16.89 -22.26
C ILE A 263 0.83 15.72 -21.32
N THR A 264 1.87 14.94 -21.63
CA THR A 264 2.32 13.85 -20.76
C THR A 264 3.05 14.38 -19.52
N TYR A 265 3.13 13.56 -18.47
CA TYR A 265 3.87 13.87 -17.25
C TYR A 265 5.34 14.25 -17.54
N GLU A 266 5.99 13.49 -18.43
CA GLU A 266 7.39 13.74 -18.82
C GLU A 266 7.51 15.02 -19.63
N GLY A 267 6.59 15.24 -20.57
CA GLY A 267 6.50 16.49 -21.33
C GLY A 267 6.32 17.70 -20.41
N ALA A 268 5.49 17.58 -19.39
CA ALA A 268 5.30 18.63 -18.38
C ALA A 268 6.56 18.90 -17.55
N ASN A 269 7.29 17.86 -17.16
CA ASN A 269 8.56 18.03 -16.43
C ASN A 269 9.59 18.77 -17.28
N LYS A 270 9.76 18.35 -18.54
CA LYS A 270 10.66 19.05 -19.46
C LYS A 270 10.27 20.52 -19.62
N HIS A 271 8.98 20.79 -19.75
CA HIS A 271 8.47 22.17 -19.84
C HIS A 271 8.78 23.00 -18.59
N ILE A 272 8.65 22.38 -17.37
CA ILE A 272 9.03 23.04 -16.10
C ILE A 272 10.53 23.34 -16.03
N GLU A 273 11.38 22.42 -16.50
CA GLU A 273 12.82 22.60 -16.57
C GLU A 273 13.20 23.76 -17.48
N GLU A 274 12.62 23.81 -18.68
CA GLU A 274 12.83 24.89 -19.65
C GLU A 274 12.42 26.26 -19.10
N LEU A 275 11.23 26.36 -18.49
CA LEU A 275 10.77 27.59 -17.84
C LEU A 275 11.68 28.01 -16.67
N THR A 276 12.17 27.05 -15.91
CA THR A 276 13.09 27.31 -14.79
C THR A 276 14.43 27.85 -15.28
N ALA A 277 14.95 27.26 -16.37
CA ALA A 277 16.18 27.72 -16.99
C ALA A 277 16.03 29.14 -17.56
N GLU A 278 14.93 29.41 -18.25
CA GLU A 278 14.61 30.74 -18.81
C GLU A 278 14.49 31.80 -17.71
N TYR A 279 13.78 31.48 -16.61
CA TYR A 279 13.65 32.38 -15.49
C TYR A 279 15.00 32.69 -14.82
N LYS A 280 15.88 31.68 -14.65
CA LYS A 280 17.22 31.88 -14.13
C LYS A 280 18.05 32.79 -15.04
N ALA A 281 17.98 32.57 -16.36
CA ALA A 281 18.67 33.40 -17.34
C ALA A 281 18.18 34.86 -17.32
N SER A 282 16.88 35.10 -17.15
CA SER A 282 16.30 36.44 -17.08
C SER A 282 16.73 37.26 -15.83
N LYS A 283 17.22 36.58 -14.78
CA LYS A 283 17.69 37.17 -13.52
C LYS A 283 19.20 37.45 -13.49
N GLN A 284 19.96 36.93 -14.46
CA GLN A 284 21.40 37.23 -14.54
C GLN A 284 21.59 38.69 -15.02
N PRO A 285 22.44 39.49 -14.35
CA PRO A 285 22.75 40.82 -14.83
C PRO A 285 23.40 40.70 -16.21
N LYS A 286 22.88 41.47 -17.18
CA LYS A 286 23.52 41.58 -18.48
C LYS A 286 24.95 42.07 -18.23
N ALA A 287 25.94 41.26 -18.59
CA ALA A 287 27.34 41.73 -18.59
C ALA A 287 27.44 42.93 -19.55
N SER A 288 27.71 44.09 -18.95
CA SER A 288 27.94 45.32 -19.67
C SER A 288 29.36 45.35 -20.22
#